data_3f3b500eb6d62a13b6748f917c42475d
#
_entry.id   3f3b500eb6d62a13b6748f917c42475d
#
_cell.length_a   1.000
_cell.length_b   1.000
_cell.length_c   1.000
_cell.angle_alpha   90.00
_cell.angle_beta   90.00
_cell.angle_gamma   90.00
#
_symmetry.space_group_name_H-M   'P 1'
#
loop_
_entity.id
_entity.type
_entity.pdbx_description
1 polymer ?
#
loop_
_entity_poly.entity_id
_entity_poly.type
_entity_poly.pdbx_seq_one_letter_code
_entity_poly.pdbx_strand_id
1 'polypeptide(L)'
;VKTRFSERDELTFLGLVGIDNMKLNLDEKGEENEYLLSYLPRIQQETFTVGAVYRHFAGRHVQSVALSHNYLNNRNTKYRNNDESTPDNLTLRLRGVEQKTTLRFENRSYLGRWTLREGAELNYSTYHNKTLQRTYQQEAELLDYRTYLGIVGWGVFVGADYASADKRLTVSMGVRADGCDYSTEMERFWKQLSPRVSASYALSDSWSVSGSAGLFYQLPPYTALGYKDNTGELVN
;
A
#
# COMPACT_ATOMS: atom_id res chain seq x y z
N VAL A 1 7.40 -17.84 -10.95
CA VAL A 1 7.91 -19.23 -11.03
C VAL A 1 7.64 -19.92 -9.71
N LYS A 2 7.16 -21.16 -9.78
CA LYS A 2 6.88 -22.01 -8.62
C LYS A 2 7.68 -23.29 -8.75
N THR A 3 8.37 -23.67 -7.68
CA THR A 3 9.18 -24.89 -7.61
C THR A 3 8.86 -25.66 -6.34
N ARG A 4 8.76 -26.98 -6.44
CA ARG A 4 8.55 -27.89 -5.32
C ARG A 4 9.80 -28.76 -5.18
N PHE A 5 10.54 -28.65 -4.06
CA PHE A 5 11.79 -29.42 -3.88
C PHE A 5 11.54 -30.75 -3.20
N SER A 6 10.41 -30.85 -2.42
CA SER A 6 10.01 -32.08 -1.77
C SER A 6 8.48 -32.12 -1.68
N GLU A 7 7.91 -33.21 -1.15
CA GLU A 7 6.47 -33.29 -0.85
C GLU A 7 6.02 -32.23 0.17
N ARG A 8 6.95 -31.70 0.96
CA ARG A 8 6.68 -30.76 2.05
C ARG A 8 7.13 -29.33 1.78
N ASP A 9 7.94 -29.09 0.75
CA ASP A 9 8.62 -27.81 0.57
C ASP A 9 8.36 -27.23 -0.81
N GLU A 10 7.89 -25.99 -0.82
CA GLU A 10 7.55 -25.23 -2.01
C GLU A 10 8.12 -23.82 -1.94
N LEU A 11 8.70 -23.35 -3.03
CA LEU A 11 9.16 -21.98 -3.19
C LEU A 11 8.49 -21.36 -4.42
N THR A 12 7.96 -20.16 -4.22
CA THR A 12 7.34 -19.36 -5.30
C THR A 12 8.08 -18.04 -5.43
N PHE A 13 8.50 -17.68 -6.64
CA PHE A 13 9.01 -16.37 -6.97
C PHE A 13 7.98 -15.58 -7.78
N LEU A 14 7.84 -14.30 -7.47
CA LEU A 14 7.00 -13.34 -8.17
C LEU A 14 7.82 -12.12 -8.59
N GLY A 15 7.61 -11.66 -9.81
CA GLY A 15 8.12 -10.37 -10.29
C GLY A 15 7.02 -9.66 -11.07
N LEU A 16 6.86 -8.37 -10.84
CA LEU A 16 5.94 -7.48 -11.55
C LEU A 16 6.66 -6.17 -11.84
N VAL A 17 6.48 -5.65 -13.05
CA VAL A 17 7.01 -4.35 -13.48
C VAL A 17 5.90 -3.57 -14.16
N GLY A 18 5.78 -2.29 -13.86
CA GLY A 18 4.86 -1.36 -14.50
C GLY A 18 5.60 -0.08 -14.86
N ILE A 19 5.36 0.43 -16.08
CA ILE A 19 5.88 1.69 -16.56
C ILE A 19 4.72 2.46 -17.17
N ASP A 20 4.39 3.61 -16.60
CA ASP A 20 3.33 4.48 -17.05
C ASP A 20 3.89 5.85 -17.44
N ASN A 21 3.42 6.37 -18.57
CA ASN A 21 3.76 7.69 -19.04
C ASN A 21 2.49 8.37 -19.58
N MET A 22 1.83 9.11 -18.71
CA MET A 22 0.61 9.84 -19.05
C MET A 22 1.00 11.20 -19.65
N LYS A 23 0.58 11.43 -20.89
CA LYS A 23 0.65 12.73 -21.57
C LYS A 23 -0.75 13.33 -21.65
N LEU A 24 -0.82 14.65 -21.53
CA LEU A 24 -2.07 15.37 -21.71
C LEU A 24 -2.40 15.49 -23.20
N ASN A 25 -3.67 15.24 -23.57
CA ASN A 25 -4.16 15.53 -24.92
C ASN A 25 -4.53 17.01 -25.00
N LEU A 26 -3.62 17.83 -25.51
CA LEU A 26 -3.79 19.28 -25.62
C LEU A 26 -4.60 19.72 -26.87
N ASP A 27 -4.90 18.77 -27.76
CA ASP A 27 -5.63 19.06 -29.00
C ASP A 27 -7.15 19.09 -28.79
N GLU A 28 -7.63 18.56 -27.66
CA GLU A 28 -9.05 18.50 -27.32
C GLU A 28 -9.53 19.86 -26.81
N LYS A 29 -10.47 20.47 -27.51
CA LYS A 29 -11.01 21.80 -27.19
C LYS A 29 -12.34 21.70 -26.45
N GLY A 30 -12.61 22.70 -25.62
CA GLY A 30 -13.83 22.84 -24.84
C GLY A 30 -13.52 23.37 -23.45
N GLU A 31 -14.39 24.22 -22.92
CA GLU A 31 -14.15 24.91 -21.62
C GLU A 31 -13.88 23.91 -20.46
N GLU A 32 -14.60 22.79 -20.43
CA GLU A 32 -14.39 21.75 -19.41
C GLU A 32 -13.02 21.06 -19.55
N ASN A 33 -12.61 20.75 -20.79
CA ASN A 33 -11.32 20.11 -21.06
C ASN A 33 -10.17 21.07 -20.79
N GLU A 34 -10.28 22.33 -21.17
CA GLU A 34 -9.27 23.37 -20.88
C GLU A 34 -9.12 23.56 -19.38
N TYR A 35 -10.24 23.55 -18.63
CA TYR A 35 -10.21 23.62 -17.17
C TYR A 35 -9.49 22.40 -16.58
N LEU A 36 -9.86 21.18 -16.96
CA LEU A 36 -9.19 19.95 -16.50
C LEU A 36 -7.70 19.94 -16.84
N LEU A 37 -7.33 20.30 -18.07
CA LEU A 37 -5.94 20.38 -18.51
C LEU A 37 -5.14 21.45 -17.76
N SER A 38 -5.80 22.49 -17.23
CA SER A 38 -5.13 23.50 -16.40
C SER A 38 -4.62 22.95 -15.06
N TYR A 39 -5.23 21.88 -14.51
CA TYR A 39 -4.86 21.27 -13.21
C TYR A 39 -4.01 20.02 -13.34
N LEU A 40 -4.26 19.20 -14.38
CA LEU A 40 -3.60 17.90 -14.49
C LEU A 40 -2.11 18.06 -14.76
N PRO A 41 -1.22 17.41 -13.97
CA PRO A 41 0.18 17.30 -14.31
C PRO A 41 0.43 16.20 -15.35
N ARG A 42 1.56 16.25 -16.03
CA ARG A 42 2.13 15.08 -16.68
C ARG A 42 2.64 14.13 -15.62
N ILE A 43 2.25 12.87 -15.69
CA ILE A 43 2.61 11.84 -14.72
C ILE A 43 3.48 10.79 -15.40
N GLN A 44 4.63 10.48 -14.81
CA GLN A 44 5.47 9.35 -15.17
C GLN A 44 5.68 8.47 -13.94
N GLN A 45 5.43 7.18 -14.09
CA GLN A 45 5.52 6.24 -12.99
C GLN A 45 6.28 4.99 -13.42
N GLU A 46 7.21 4.57 -12.59
CA GLU A 46 7.96 3.33 -12.72
C GLU A 46 7.76 2.55 -11.43
N THR A 47 7.30 1.32 -11.53
CA THR A 47 7.11 0.45 -10.37
C THR A 47 7.65 -0.94 -10.65
N PHE A 48 8.22 -1.57 -9.63
CA PHE A 48 8.45 -2.99 -9.64
C PHE A 48 8.19 -3.61 -8.27
N THR A 49 7.80 -4.87 -8.30
CA THR A 49 7.65 -5.72 -7.12
C THR A 49 8.36 -7.03 -7.38
N VAL A 50 9.22 -7.44 -6.47
CA VAL A 50 9.82 -8.76 -6.46
C VAL A 50 9.57 -9.42 -5.12
N GLY A 51 9.38 -10.74 -5.12
CA GLY A 51 9.14 -11.47 -3.89
C GLY A 51 9.36 -12.96 -4.02
N ALA A 52 9.59 -13.58 -2.86
CA ALA A 52 9.68 -15.02 -2.70
C ALA A 52 8.80 -15.47 -1.53
N VAL A 53 8.11 -16.59 -1.72
CA VAL A 53 7.30 -17.24 -0.68
C VAL A 53 7.74 -18.68 -0.55
N TYR A 54 8.32 -19.03 0.59
CA TYR A 54 8.57 -20.40 0.98
C TYR A 54 7.40 -20.95 1.80
N ARG A 55 6.97 -22.18 1.50
CA ARG A 55 5.94 -22.91 2.24
C ARG A 55 6.43 -24.26 2.67
N HIS A 56 6.21 -24.57 3.94
CA HIS A 56 6.45 -25.89 4.53
C HIS A 56 5.13 -26.52 4.95
N PHE A 57 4.87 -27.75 4.46
CA PHE A 57 3.66 -28.51 4.75
C PHE A 57 3.97 -29.58 5.81
N ALA A 58 3.48 -29.39 7.02
CA ALA A 58 3.73 -30.26 8.16
C ALA A 58 2.39 -30.83 8.70
N GLY A 59 1.89 -31.88 8.05
CA GLY A 59 0.64 -32.52 8.42
C GLY A 59 -0.57 -31.58 8.30
N ARG A 60 -1.09 -31.13 9.44
CA ARG A 60 -2.23 -30.19 9.50
C ARG A 60 -1.80 -28.72 9.49
N HIS A 61 -0.51 -28.43 9.38
CA HIS A 61 0.05 -27.09 9.43
C HIS A 61 0.67 -26.72 8.10
N VAL A 62 0.49 -25.48 7.71
CA VAL A 62 1.19 -24.87 6.58
C VAL A 62 1.88 -23.61 7.09
N GLN A 63 3.18 -23.66 7.16
CA GLN A 63 4.02 -22.53 7.54
C GLN A 63 4.49 -21.81 6.28
N SER A 64 4.43 -20.50 6.25
CA SER A 64 4.92 -19.71 5.13
C SER A 64 5.79 -18.55 5.61
N VAL A 65 6.89 -18.34 4.89
CA VAL A 65 7.73 -17.16 5.02
C VAL A 65 7.74 -16.43 3.69
N ALA A 66 7.37 -15.17 3.68
CA ALA A 66 7.37 -14.33 2.50
C ALA A 66 8.33 -13.16 2.69
N LEU A 67 9.19 -12.93 1.70
CA LEU A 67 10.02 -11.74 1.57
C LEU A 67 9.65 -11.03 0.28
N SER A 68 9.36 -9.74 0.36
CA SER A 68 9.04 -8.93 -0.82
C SER A 68 9.72 -7.57 -0.76
N HIS A 69 10.00 -7.02 -1.93
CA HIS A 69 10.47 -5.65 -2.10
C HIS A 69 9.66 -4.96 -3.19
N ASN A 70 9.13 -3.78 -2.84
CA ASN A 70 8.38 -2.91 -3.74
C ASN A 70 9.17 -1.61 -3.96
N TYR A 71 9.17 -1.14 -5.18
CA TYR A 71 9.76 0.14 -5.59
C TYR A 71 8.73 0.90 -6.43
N LEU A 72 8.58 2.19 -6.14
CA LEU A 72 7.78 3.14 -6.91
C LEU A 72 8.57 4.44 -7.09
N ASN A 73 8.71 4.90 -8.32
CA ASN A 73 9.24 6.21 -8.66
C ASN A 73 8.16 6.98 -9.42
N ASN A 74 7.63 8.01 -8.78
CA ASN A 74 6.57 8.86 -9.33
C ASN A 74 7.13 10.24 -9.62
N ARG A 75 6.89 10.75 -10.84
CA ARG A 75 7.32 12.07 -11.29
C ARG A 75 6.12 12.81 -11.84
N ASN A 76 5.81 13.96 -11.24
CA ASN A 76 4.74 14.85 -11.68
C ASN A 76 5.35 16.16 -12.13
N THR A 77 4.98 16.61 -13.32
CA THR A 77 5.47 17.88 -13.88
C THR A 77 4.30 18.67 -14.42
N LYS A 78 4.24 19.94 -14.07
CA LYS A 78 3.22 20.87 -14.57
C LYS A 78 3.87 22.19 -14.98
N TYR A 79 3.44 22.70 -16.12
CA TYR A 79 3.80 24.02 -16.61
C TYR A 79 2.54 24.90 -16.67
N ARG A 80 2.72 26.21 -16.52
CA ARG A 80 1.65 27.19 -16.69
C ARG A 80 1.12 27.10 -18.12
N ASN A 81 -0.20 27.02 -18.27
CA ASN A 81 -0.87 26.86 -19.57
C ASN A 81 -0.34 25.67 -20.41
N ASN A 82 0.27 24.69 -19.77
CA ASN A 82 0.96 23.56 -20.42
C ASN A 82 2.09 23.97 -21.38
N ASP A 83 2.61 25.20 -21.24
CA ASP A 83 3.69 25.74 -22.05
C ASP A 83 5.07 25.39 -21.47
N GLU A 84 5.78 24.49 -22.14
CA GLU A 84 7.12 24.01 -21.76
C GLU A 84 8.27 24.83 -22.38
N SER A 85 7.96 25.93 -23.11
CA SER A 85 8.95 26.71 -23.87
C SER A 85 9.98 27.38 -22.98
N THR A 86 9.62 27.71 -21.73
CA THR A 86 10.52 28.34 -20.77
C THR A 86 10.52 27.66 -19.41
N PRO A 87 11.67 27.59 -18.70
CA PRO A 87 11.73 27.08 -17.34
C PRO A 87 10.88 27.85 -16.32
N ASP A 88 10.59 29.14 -16.60
CA ASP A 88 9.79 29.99 -15.72
C ASP A 88 8.32 29.60 -15.67
N ASN A 89 7.84 28.88 -16.68
CA ASN A 89 6.49 28.30 -16.71
C ASN A 89 6.35 27.08 -15.83
N LEU A 90 7.44 26.52 -15.29
CA LEU A 90 7.38 25.36 -14.41
C LEU A 90 6.68 25.73 -13.09
N THR A 91 5.49 25.16 -12.85
CA THR A 91 4.69 25.38 -11.64
C THR A 91 4.79 24.24 -10.64
N LEU A 92 4.98 23.00 -11.14
CA LEU A 92 5.16 21.83 -10.28
C LEU A 92 6.23 20.90 -10.87
N ARG A 93 7.18 20.52 -10.05
CA ARG A 93 8.05 19.37 -10.26
C ARG A 93 8.14 18.57 -8.98
N LEU A 94 7.52 17.42 -8.96
CA LEU A 94 7.57 16.50 -7.86
C LEU A 94 8.23 15.19 -8.32
N ARG A 95 9.16 14.69 -7.53
CA ARG A 95 9.68 13.34 -7.65
C ARG A 95 9.61 12.64 -6.30
N GLY A 96 8.75 11.61 -6.21
CA GLY A 96 8.63 10.75 -5.04
C GLY A 96 9.17 9.36 -5.36
N VAL A 97 10.09 8.86 -4.54
CA VAL A 97 10.57 7.47 -4.61
C VAL A 97 10.19 6.78 -3.32
N GLU A 98 9.39 5.73 -3.45
CA GLU A 98 8.94 4.90 -2.33
C GLU A 98 9.53 3.49 -2.48
N GLN A 99 10.03 2.95 -1.37
CA GLN A 99 10.49 1.57 -1.32
C GLN A 99 9.95 0.92 -0.06
N LYS A 100 9.56 -0.35 -0.17
CA LYS A 100 9.12 -1.13 0.99
C LYS A 100 9.62 -2.56 0.88
N THR A 101 10.39 -2.99 1.87
CA THR A 101 10.78 -4.39 2.06
C THR A 101 9.93 -4.99 3.17
N THR A 102 9.32 -6.13 2.95
CA THR A 102 8.44 -6.80 3.92
C THR A 102 8.87 -8.24 4.10
N LEU A 103 9.07 -8.62 5.37
CA LEU A 103 9.22 -10.02 5.80
C LEU A 103 7.96 -10.40 6.57
N ARG A 104 7.28 -11.49 6.15
CA ARG A 104 6.07 -11.99 6.77
C ARG A 104 6.20 -13.48 7.05
N PHE A 105 5.83 -13.86 8.27
CA PHE A 105 5.61 -15.24 8.68
C PHE A 105 4.12 -15.49 8.91
N GLU A 106 3.62 -16.63 8.46
CA GLU A 106 2.25 -17.08 8.73
C GLU A 106 2.27 -18.58 8.98
N ASN A 107 1.59 -19.02 10.02
CA ASN A 107 1.22 -20.42 10.25
C ASN A 107 -0.29 -20.58 10.09
N ARG A 108 -0.70 -21.61 9.37
CA ARG A 108 -2.09 -22.00 9.17
C ARG A 108 -2.29 -23.42 9.64
N SER A 109 -3.25 -23.62 10.55
CA SER A 109 -3.55 -24.91 11.18
C SER A 109 -4.97 -25.36 10.84
N TYR A 110 -5.10 -26.53 10.23
CA TYR A 110 -6.40 -27.10 9.84
C TYR A 110 -6.89 -28.07 10.93
N LEU A 111 -7.90 -27.67 11.68
CA LEU A 111 -8.43 -28.35 12.87
C LEU A 111 -9.90 -28.74 12.65
N GLY A 112 -10.13 -29.68 11.76
CA GLY A 112 -11.50 -30.14 11.42
C GLY A 112 -12.29 -29.04 10.71
N ARG A 113 -13.26 -28.44 11.40
CA ARG A 113 -14.10 -27.35 10.87
C ARG A 113 -13.49 -25.97 11.05
N TRP A 114 -12.37 -25.89 11.76
CA TRP A 114 -11.67 -24.66 12.03
C TRP A 114 -10.36 -24.59 11.24
N THR A 115 -10.05 -23.42 10.75
CA THR A 115 -8.72 -23.07 10.26
C THR A 115 -8.22 -21.90 11.07
N LEU A 116 -7.16 -22.11 11.84
CA LEU A 116 -6.49 -21.03 12.59
C LEU A 116 -5.38 -20.43 11.72
N ARG A 117 -5.23 -19.12 11.78
CA ARG A 117 -4.18 -18.36 11.13
C ARG A 117 -3.52 -17.44 12.13
N GLU A 118 -2.21 -17.48 12.18
CA GLU A 118 -1.42 -16.62 13.06
C GLU A 118 -0.15 -16.19 12.35
N GLY A 119 0.33 -15.01 12.64
CA GLY A 119 1.54 -14.55 11.97
C GLY A 119 2.03 -13.20 12.46
N ALA A 120 3.20 -12.86 11.94
CA ALA A 120 3.88 -11.60 12.18
C ALA A 120 4.45 -11.03 10.87
N GLU A 121 4.59 -9.73 10.85
CA GLU A 121 5.12 -8.96 9.72
C GLU A 121 6.07 -7.90 10.23
N LEU A 122 7.21 -7.76 9.56
CA LEU A 122 8.16 -6.67 9.74
C LEU A 122 8.36 -6.01 8.39
N ASN A 123 8.33 -4.70 8.33
CA ASN A 123 8.58 -3.97 7.11
C ASN A 123 9.50 -2.76 7.36
N TYR A 124 10.29 -2.44 6.35
CA TYR A 124 11.08 -1.23 6.28
C TYR A 124 10.70 -0.46 5.04
N SER A 125 10.25 0.77 5.25
CA SER A 125 9.81 1.68 4.18
C SER A 125 10.71 2.89 4.12
N THR A 126 11.05 3.32 2.90
CA THR A 126 11.75 4.59 2.68
C THR A 126 10.96 5.45 1.70
N TYR A 127 10.96 6.75 1.96
CA TYR A 127 10.38 7.75 1.08
C TYR A 127 11.38 8.88 0.86
N HIS A 128 11.71 9.12 -0.40
CA HIS A 128 12.51 10.27 -0.83
C HIS A 128 11.64 11.17 -1.69
N ASN A 129 11.48 12.41 -1.28
CA ASN A 129 10.73 13.40 -2.03
C ASN A 129 11.60 14.59 -2.38
N LYS A 130 11.43 15.08 -3.61
CA LYS A 130 11.88 16.40 -4.05
C LYS A 130 10.70 17.10 -4.71
N THR A 131 10.24 18.18 -4.10
CA THR A 131 9.12 18.99 -4.59
C THR A 131 9.61 20.42 -4.86
N LEU A 132 9.28 20.93 -6.02
CA LEU A 132 9.30 22.34 -6.35
C LEU A 132 7.89 22.70 -6.80
N GLN A 133 7.25 23.64 -6.13
CA GLN A 133 5.92 24.12 -6.46
C GLN A 133 5.86 25.63 -6.37
N ARG A 134 5.31 26.26 -7.40
CA ARG A 134 5.05 27.69 -7.44
C ARG A 134 3.53 27.91 -7.31
N THR A 135 3.14 28.66 -6.30
CA THR A 135 1.75 29.04 -6.07
C THR A 135 1.57 30.51 -6.47
N TYR A 136 0.46 30.81 -7.12
CA TYR A 136 0.18 32.16 -7.65
C TYR A 136 -1.07 32.75 -7.01
N GLN A 137 -1.44 32.37 -5.78
CA GLN A 137 -2.72 32.78 -5.15
C GLN A 137 -2.60 34.15 -4.54
N GLN A 138 -1.93 35.03 -4.46
CA GLN A 138 -1.84 36.41 -3.97
C GLN A 138 -0.41 36.99 -4.00
N GLU A 139 0.55 36.17 -3.60
CA GLU A 139 1.98 36.42 -3.82
C GLU A 139 2.59 35.14 -4.39
N ALA A 140 3.58 35.25 -5.27
CA ALA A 140 4.27 34.11 -5.87
C ALA A 140 5.10 33.42 -4.79
N GLU A 141 4.57 32.37 -4.20
CA GLU A 141 5.26 31.55 -3.21
C GLU A 141 5.97 30.39 -3.91
N LEU A 142 7.26 30.21 -3.62
CA LEU A 142 8.07 29.10 -4.09
C LEU A 142 8.28 28.13 -2.93
N LEU A 143 7.69 26.95 -3.06
CA LEU A 143 7.93 25.82 -2.17
C LEU A 143 8.98 24.90 -2.83
N ASP A 144 10.19 24.86 -2.30
CA ASP A 144 11.27 23.95 -2.75
C ASP A 144 11.82 23.20 -1.55
N TYR A 145 11.46 21.92 -1.43
CA TYR A 145 11.91 21.12 -0.31
C TYR A 145 12.28 19.68 -0.71
N ARG A 146 13.02 19.06 0.16
CA ARG A 146 13.38 17.64 0.09
C ARG A 146 13.03 16.97 1.41
N THR A 147 12.45 15.78 1.31
CA THR A 147 12.16 14.96 2.48
C THR A 147 12.75 13.57 2.31
N TYR A 148 13.23 13.04 3.40
CA TYR A 148 13.59 11.63 3.56
C TYR A 148 12.87 11.09 4.78
N LEU A 149 12.13 9.99 4.59
CA LEU A 149 11.55 9.22 5.68
C LEU A 149 12.11 7.80 5.62
N GLY A 150 12.45 7.24 6.79
CA GLY A 150 12.73 5.84 6.98
C GLY A 150 11.84 5.35 8.11
N ILE A 151 10.98 4.35 7.86
CA ILE A 151 9.97 3.87 8.80
C ILE A 151 10.08 2.37 8.92
N VAL A 152 10.26 1.88 10.14
CA VAL A 152 10.15 0.47 10.51
C VAL A 152 8.73 0.21 11.00
N GLY A 153 8.02 -0.69 10.35
CA GLY A 153 6.69 -1.12 10.76
C GLY A 153 6.67 -2.58 11.16
N TRP A 154 5.81 -2.93 12.10
CA TRP A 154 5.59 -4.30 12.56
C TRP A 154 4.11 -4.57 12.73
N GLY A 155 3.73 -5.84 12.64
CA GLY A 155 2.36 -6.25 12.86
C GLY A 155 2.30 -7.70 13.29
N VAL A 156 1.30 -8.01 14.11
CA VAL A 156 0.97 -9.38 14.50
C VAL A 156 -0.53 -9.62 14.27
N PHE A 157 -0.90 -10.83 13.93
CA PHE A 157 -2.30 -11.16 13.70
C PHE A 157 -2.61 -12.57 14.10
N VAL A 158 -3.85 -12.76 14.50
CA VAL A 158 -4.46 -14.06 14.71
C VAL A 158 -5.89 -14.06 14.14
N GLY A 159 -6.29 -15.16 13.54
CA GLY A 159 -7.63 -15.32 12.98
C GLY A 159 -8.07 -16.76 13.00
N ALA A 160 -9.38 -16.96 12.94
CA ALA A 160 -10.02 -18.24 12.87
C ALA A 160 -11.12 -18.22 11.81
N ASP A 161 -11.12 -19.23 10.95
CA ASP A 161 -12.18 -19.48 10.00
C ASP A 161 -12.93 -20.75 10.42
N TYR A 162 -14.25 -20.68 10.45
CA TYR A 162 -15.14 -21.80 10.74
C TYR A 162 -15.99 -22.12 9.52
N ALA A 163 -16.14 -23.40 9.21
CA ALA A 163 -17.10 -23.88 8.23
C ALA A 163 -18.00 -24.94 8.86
N SER A 164 -19.34 -24.78 8.73
CA SER A 164 -20.30 -25.76 9.19
C SER A 164 -20.18 -27.11 8.44
N ALA A 165 -20.72 -28.18 8.99
CA ALA A 165 -20.62 -29.52 8.41
C ALA A 165 -21.26 -29.60 7.01
N ASP A 166 -22.39 -28.93 6.83
CA ASP A 166 -23.11 -28.78 5.56
C ASP A 166 -22.51 -27.74 4.61
N LYS A 167 -21.42 -27.07 5.05
CA LYS A 167 -20.72 -25.97 4.32
C LYS A 167 -21.60 -24.78 3.99
N ARG A 168 -22.80 -24.67 4.57
CA ARG A 168 -23.71 -23.54 4.35
C ARG A 168 -23.28 -22.30 5.12
N LEU A 169 -22.73 -22.44 6.32
CA LEU A 169 -22.25 -21.34 7.14
C LEU A 169 -20.72 -21.30 7.12
N THR A 170 -20.16 -20.15 6.77
CA THR A 170 -18.76 -19.83 6.98
C THR A 170 -18.65 -18.56 7.83
N VAL A 171 -17.78 -18.58 8.82
CA VAL A 171 -17.48 -17.43 9.68
C VAL A 171 -15.98 -17.24 9.73
N SER A 172 -15.52 -16.01 9.49
CA SER A 172 -14.13 -15.61 9.68
C SER A 172 -14.07 -14.54 10.75
N MET A 173 -13.17 -14.71 11.70
CA MET A 173 -12.90 -13.70 12.73
C MET A 173 -11.39 -13.54 12.91
N GLY A 174 -10.97 -12.35 13.32
CA GLY A 174 -9.57 -12.11 13.57
C GLY A 174 -9.30 -10.76 14.20
N VAL A 175 -8.10 -10.62 14.70
CA VAL A 175 -7.57 -9.35 15.19
C VAL A 175 -6.14 -9.18 14.66
N ARG A 176 -5.82 -7.97 14.28
CA ARG A 176 -4.47 -7.54 13.92
C ARG A 176 -4.08 -6.35 14.77
N ALA A 177 -2.84 -6.29 15.16
CA ALA A 177 -2.23 -5.14 15.82
C ALA A 177 -1.02 -4.71 15.01
N ASP A 178 -0.97 -3.44 14.64
CA ASP A 178 0.11 -2.84 13.88
C ASP A 178 0.80 -1.74 14.69
N GLY A 179 2.05 -1.46 14.38
CA GLY A 179 2.81 -0.36 14.93
C GLY A 179 3.93 0.07 13.98
N CYS A 180 4.45 1.28 14.17
CA CYS A 180 5.63 1.75 13.47
C CYS A 180 6.36 2.81 14.29
N ASP A 181 7.62 3.05 13.96
CA ASP A 181 8.52 4.00 14.64
C ASP A 181 8.37 5.46 14.17
N TYR A 182 7.35 5.78 13.38
CA TYR A 182 7.14 7.14 12.88
C TYR A 182 6.80 8.14 13.99
N SER A 183 6.01 7.75 14.98
CA SER A 183 5.67 8.57 16.14
C SER A 183 5.36 7.70 17.36
N THR A 184 5.53 8.28 18.56
CA THR A 184 5.24 7.61 19.83
C THR A 184 3.80 7.07 19.92
N GLU A 185 2.85 7.72 19.27
CA GLU A 185 1.46 7.25 19.22
C GLU A 185 1.32 6.02 18.29
N MET A 186 2.08 5.97 17.21
CA MET A 186 2.07 4.86 16.26
C MET A 186 2.89 3.65 16.72
N GLU A 187 3.79 3.81 17.68
CA GLU A 187 4.48 2.71 18.35
C GLU A 187 3.55 1.88 19.24
N ARG A 188 2.47 2.48 19.74
CA ARG A 188 1.53 1.85 20.69
C ARG A 188 0.56 0.92 19.95
N PHE A 189 1.00 -0.31 19.65
CA PHE A 189 0.23 -1.30 18.89
C PHE A 189 -1.19 -1.57 19.46
N TRP A 190 -1.40 -1.42 20.78
CA TRP A 190 -2.73 -1.59 21.41
C TRP A 190 -3.73 -0.51 21.04
N LYS A 191 -3.29 0.65 20.53
CA LYS A 191 -4.16 1.70 19.98
C LYS A 191 -4.57 1.42 18.52
N GLN A 192 -3.91 0.47 17.86
CA GLN A 192 -4.12 0.13 16.46
C GLN A 192 -4.67 -1.30 16.29
N LEU A 193 -5.46 -1.75 17.27
CA LEU A 193 -6.14 -3.03 17.20
C LEU A 193 -7.22 -3.01 16.13
N SER A 194 -7.13 -3.93 15.18
CA SER A 194 -8.01 -4.07 14.01
C SER A 194 -8.81 -5.36 14.11
N PRO A 195 -9.87 -5.46 14.94
CA PRO A 195 -10.77 -6.61 14.95
C PRO A 195 -11.60 -6.65 13.67
N ARG A 196 -11.85 -7.87 13.18
CA ARG A 196 -12.63 -8.13 11.96
C ARG A 196 -13.47 -9.35 12.14
N VAL A 197 -14.69 -9.32 11.61
CA VAL A 197 -15.58 -10.45 11.54
C VAL A 197 -16.32 -10.45 10.20
N SER A 198 -16.49 -11.61 9.61
CA SER A 198 -17.36 -11.80 8.45
C SER A 198 -18.08 -13.12 8.56
N ALA A 199 -19.28 -13.18 8.02
CA ALA A 199 -20.06 -14.40 7.94
C ALA A 199 -20.73 -14.47 6.56
N SER A 200 -20.87 -15.69 6.05
CA SER A 200 -21.63 -15.99 4.84
C SER A 200 -22.49 -17.21 5.08
N TYR A 201 -23.74 -17.13 4.65
CA TYR A 201 -24.70 -18.22 4.75
C TYR A 201 -25.35 -18.50 3.39
N ALA A 202 -25.25 -19.74 2.92
CA ALA A 202 -25.93 -20.21 1.73
C ALA A 202 -27.38 -20.56 2.06
N LEU A 203 -28.32 -19.72 1.60
CA LEU A 203 -29.76 -19.91 1.76
C LEU A 203 -30.25 -21.08 0.89
N SER A 204 -29.68 -21.21 -0.32
CA SER A 204 -29.92 -22.28 -1.29
C SER A 204 -28.67 -22.46 -2.15
N ASP A 205 -28.73 -23.38 -3.12
CA ASP A 205 -27.63 -23.61 -4.07
C ASP A 205 -27.36 -22.39 -4.96
N SER A 206 -28.34 -21.47 -5.09
CA SER A 206 -28.26 -20.29 -5.96
C SER A 206 -28.20 -18.96 -5.17
N TRP A 207 -28.47 -18.95 -3.89
CA TRP A 207 -28.56 -17.74 -3.07
C TRP A 207 -27.69 -17.81 -1.83
N SER A 208 -26.89 -16.77 -1.59
CA SER A 208 -26.14 -16.60 -0.36
C SER A 208 -26.25 -15.16 0.17
N VAL A 209 -26.18 -15.02 1.49
CA VAL A 209 -26.13 -13.74 2.19
C VAL A 209 -24.79 -13.65 2.91
N SER A 210 -24.09 -12.53 2.77
CA SER A 210 -22.80 -12.28 3.41
C SER A 210 -22.80 -10.91 4.06
N GLY A 211 -22.10 -10.80 5.19
CA GLY A 211 -21.88 -9.55 5.90
C GLY A 211 -20.50 -9.52 6.53
N SER A 212 -19.92 -8.33 6.66
CA SER A 212 -18.64 -8.12 7.33
C SER A 212 -18.62 -6.80 8.09
N ALA A 213 -17.87 -6.78 9.20
CA ALA A 213 -17.58 -5.59 9.98
C ALA A 213 -16.14 -5.64 10.48
N GLY A 214 -15.50 -4.49 10.63
CA GLY A 214 -14.13 -4.42 11.13
C GLY A 214 -13.62 -3.01 11.30
N LEU A 215 -12.59 -2.88 12.11
CA LEU A 215 -11.76 -1.67 12.23
C LEU A 215 -10.49 -1.86 11.41
N PHE A 216 -10.09 -0.78 10.74
CA PHE A 216 -8.90 -0.77 9.90
C PHE A 216 -8.10 0.49 10.19
N TYR A 217 -6.81 0.32 10.42
CA TYR A 217 -5.87 1.42 10.54
C TYR A 217 -4.94 1.40 9.34
N GLN A 218 -4.66 2.58 8.81
CA GLN A 218 -3.76 2.77 7.68
C GLN A 218 -2.84 3.95 7.98
N LEU A 219 -1.56 3.78 7.68
CA LEU A 219 -0.61 4.89 7.71
C LEU A 219 -1.03 5.92 6.65
N PRO A 220 -1.02 7.24 6.97
CA PRO A 220 -1.22 8.28 5.96
C PRO A 220 -0.22 8.14 4.80
N PRO A 221 -0.55 8.66 3.60
CA PRO A 221 0.39 8.66 2.48
C PRO A 221 1.71 9.34 2.85
N TYR A 222 2.83 8.82 2.35
CA TYR A 222 4.16 9.40 2.63
C TYR A 222 4.29 10.84 2.17
N THR A 223 3.53 11.26 1.15
CA THR A 223 3.45 12.67 0.72
C THR A 223 2.90 13.58 1.80
N ALA A 224 1.94 13.11 2.61
CA ALA A 224 1.44 13.84 3.76
C ALA A 224 2.42 13.80 4.93
N LEU A 225 2.95 12.60 5.26
CA LEU A 225 3.92 12.43 6.36
C LEU A 225 5.23 13.19 6.12
N GLY A 226 5.62 13.36 4.86
CA GLY A 226 6.86 14.04 4.46
C GLY A 226 6.66 15.46 3.96
N TYR A 227 5.47 16.05 4.13
CA TYR A 227 5.21 17.43 3.73
C TYR A 227 5.98 18.40 4.62
N LYS A 228 6.62 19.36 3.98
CA LYS A 228 7.32 20.46 4.64
C LYS A 228 6.73 21.79 4.19
N ASP A 229 6.59 22.69 5.14
CA ASP A 229 6.18 24.07 4.85
C ASP A 229 7.31 24.90 4.25
N ASN A 230 7.07 26.20 4.06
CA ASN A 230 8.04 27.16 3.56
C ASN A 230 9.21 27.43 4.52
N THR A 231 9.09 27.04 5.80
CA THR A 231 10.20 27.10 6.78
C THR A 231 11.11 25.86 6.68
N GLY A 232 10.67 24.82 5.97
CA GLY A 232 11.37 23.55 5.82
C GLY A 232 11.13 22.59 6.97
N GLU A 233 10.18 22.86 7.85
CA GLU A 233 9.76 21.98 8.93
C GLU A 233 8.66 21.00 8.48
N LEU A 234 8.65 19.81 9.07
CA LEU A 234 7.57 18.84 8.84
C LEU A 234 6.28 19.35 9.51
N VAL A 235 5.20 19.38 8.76
CA VAL A 235 3.87 19.81 9.23
C VAL A 235 3.02 18.56 9.52
N ASN A 236 3.27 17.93 10.70
CA ASN A 236 2.53 16.74 11.14
C ASN A 236 2.21 16.83 12.62
#